data_d035d951e920f89f74bdf18340faad7f
#
_entry.id   d035d951e920f89f74bdf18340faad7f
#
_cell.length_a   1.000
_cell.length_b   1.000
_cell.length_c   1.000
_cell.angle_alpha   90.00
_cell.angle_beta   90.00
_cell.angle_gamma   90.00
#
_symmetry.space_group_name_H-M   'P 1'
#
loop_
_entity.id
_entity.type
_entity.pdbx_description
1 polymer ?
#
loop_
_entity_poly.entity_id
_entity_poly.type
_entity_poly.pdbx_seq_one_letter_code
_entity_poly.pdbx_strand_id
1 'polypeptide(L)'
;MNDSMRSEVTGYIKKKYKADPEYLWKRYPDYAVFRHSDNRKWFGIIMNISYEKIDSEKSGMIDILNVKLEDILMRDYLVSLDGYYPGYHISRGNWISISLDGTVPFEAVCELIDIGFSATASKKKKKALRQPKEWLIPSNPKYYDIIHAFDDTDTIDWKQGAGIIKNDIVYIYVGAPVSAIMYRCKVLETDIPYNYHSDGLTIKALMKIKLLKRYEADQFTFERLKTDFGVFAVRGPRGVPNSLSALLK
;
A
#
# COMPACT_ATOMS: atom_id res chain seq x y z
N MET A 1 -25.72 -14.99 -26.07
CA MET A 1 -25.97 -15.47 -24.69
C MET A 1 -25.51 -14.34 -23.78
N ASN A 2 -26.43 -13.75 -23.02
CA ASN A 2 -26.00 -12.84 -21.96
C ASN A 2 -25.26 -13.67 -20.91
N ASP A 3 -23.99 -13.48 -20.78
CA ASP A 3 -23.23 -14.07 -19.67
C ASP A 3 -23.83 -13.56 -18.36
N SER A 4 -23.99 -14.44 -17.37
CA SER A 4 -24.44 -14.01 -16.05
C SER A 4 -23.39 -13.08 -15.44
N MET A 5 -23.79 -12.08 -14.68
CA MET A 5 -22.86 -11.16 -14.00
C MET A 5 -21.79 -11.91 -13.18
N ARG A 6 -22.15 -13.08 -12.61
CA ARG A 6 -21.19 -14.00 -11.98
C ARG A 6 -20.08 -14.43 -12.93
N SER A 7 -20.43 -14.77 -14.19
CA SER A 7 -19.45 -15.19 -15.21
C SER A 7 -18.54 -14.03 -15.60
N GLU A 8 -19.11 -12.85 -15.79
CA GLU A 8 -18.36 -11.62 -16.13
C GLU A 8 -17.39 -11.25 -15.01
N VAL A 9 -17.84 -11.27 -13.74
CA VAL A 9 -17.00 -11.01 -12.55
C VAL A 9 -15.88 -12.03 -12.43
N THR A 10 -16.17 -13.31 -12.62
CA THR A 10 -15.15 -14.38 -12.60
C THR A 10 -14.12 -14.15 -13.71
N GLY A 11 -14.58 -13.82 -14.92
CA GLY A 11 -13.73 -13.48 -16.06
C GLY A 11 -12.82 -12.27 -15.80
N TYR A 12 -13.38 -11.21 -15.20
CA TYR A 12 -12.61 -10.03 -14.81
C TYR A 12 -11.49 -10.38 -13.81
N ILE A 13 -11.82 -11.12 -12.74
CA ILE A 13 -10.84 -11.55 -11.74
C ILE A 13 -9.72 -12.39 -12.37
N LYS A 14 -10.09 -13.37 -13.18
CA LYS A 14 -9.12 -14.23 -13.89
C LYS A 14 -8.23 -13.42 -14.82
N LYS A 15 -8.81 -12.54 -15.65
CA LYS A 15 -8.04 -11.71 -16.60
C LYS A 15 -7.08 -10.75 -15.88
N LYS A 16 -7.54 -10.04 -14.85
CA LYS A 16 -6.78 -8.99 -14.17
C LYS A 16 -5.79 -9.52 -13.15
N TYR A 17 -6.20 -10.45 -12.31
CA TYR A 17 -5.42 -10.92 -11.16
C TYR A 17 -4.80 -12.29 -11.34
N LYS A 18 -5.09 -12.97 -12.47
CA LYS A 18 -4.65 -14.34 -12.75
C LYS A 18 -5.03 -15.31 -11.63
N ALA A 19 -6.19 -15.08 -11.02
CA ALA A 19 -6.75 -15.89 -9.95
C ALA A 19 -7.93 -16.71 -10.48
N ASP A 20 -7.80 -18.02 -10.44
CA ASP A 20 -8.90 -18.93 -10.73
C ASP A 20 -9.73 -19.16 -9.45
N PRO A 21 -11.04 -19.45 -9.56
CA PRO A 21 -11.88 -19.73 -8.43
C PRO A 21 -11.48 -21.07 -7.76
N GLU A 22 -11.46 -21.10 -6.43
CA GLU A 22 -11.28 -22.31 -5.63
C GLU A 22 -12.63 -22.69 -4.99
N TYR A 23 -13.07 -23.92 -5.17
CA TYR A 23 -14.31 -24.47 -4.61
C TYR A 23 -13.99 -25.35 -3.40
N LEU A 24 -14.15 -24.80 -2.19
CA LEU A 24 -13.59 -25.40 -0.98
C LEU A 24 -14.57 -26.33 -0.26
N TRP A 25 -15.87 -26.22 -0.51
CA TRP A 25 -16.89 -26.89 0.30
C TRP A 25 -17.73 -27.85 -0.53
N LYS A 26 -17.73 -29.12 -0.17
CA LYS A 26 -18.59 -30.14 -0.81
C LYS A 26 -20.08 -29.82 -0.66
N ARG A 27 -20.48 -29.20 0.47
CA ARG A 27 -21.89 -28.82 0.75
C ARG A 27 -22.32 -27.60 -0.08
N TYR A 28 -21.37 -26.78 -0.50
CA TYR A 28 -21.61 -25.56 -1.27
C TYR A 28 -20.66 -25.52 -2.48
N PRO A 29 -20.93 -26.38 -3.49
CA PRO A 29 -20.02 -26.58 -4.62
C PRO A 29 -19.88 -25.33 -5.50
N ASP A 30 -20.84 -24.40 -5.42
CA ASP A 30 -20.87 -23.18 -6.22
C ASP A 30 -20.19 -21.98 -5.52
N TYR A 31 -19.71 -22.16 -4.28
CA TYR A 31 -19.00 -21.08 -3.57
C TYR A 31 -17.59 -20.94 -4.09
N ALA A 32 -17.34 -19.86 -4.85
CA ALA A 32 -16.09 -19.59 -5.53
C ALA A 32 -15.21 -18.60 -4.72
N VAL A 33 -14.11 -19.07 -4.18
CA VAL A 33 -13.14 -18.27 -3.42
C VAL A 33 -12.00 -17.82 -4.30
N PHE A 34 -11.66 -16.54 -4.25
CA PHE A 34 -10.51 -15.97 -4.95
C PHE A 34 -9.42 -15.54 -3.97
N ARG A 35 -8.20 -16.01 -4.20
CA ARG A 35 -7.07 -15.80 -3.29
C ARG A 35 -5.91 -15.08 -3.95
N HIS A 36 -5.16 -14.36 -3.15
CA HIS A 36 -3.82 -13.92 -3.54
C HIS A 36 -2.87 -15.11 -3.68
N SER A 37 -2.04 -15.10 -4.72
CA SER A 37 -1.04 -16.15 -4.96
C SER A 37 0.08 -16.17 -3.92
N ASP A 38 0.44 -15.00 -3.36
CA ASP A 38 1.58 -14.82 -2.47
C ASP A 38 1.28 -15.04 -0.98
N ASN A 39 0.13 -14.57 -0.48
CA ASN A 39 -0.21 -14.64 0.94
C ASN A 39 -1.42 -15.55 1.24
N ARG A 40 -2.02 -16.14 0.21
CA ARG A 40 -3.20 -17.02 0.25
C ARG A 40 -4.45 -16.42 0.90
N LYS A 41 -4.46 -15.12 1.19
CA LYS A 41 -5.65 -14.43 1.73
C LYS A 41 -6.73 -14.34 0.67
N TRP A 42 -7.97 -14.45 1.12
CA TRP A 42 -9.15 -14.21 0.29
C TRP A 42 -9.28 -12.73 -0.02
N PHE A 43 -9.55 -12.38 -1.26
CA PHE A 43 -9.91 -11.03 -1.66
C PHE A 43 -11.32 -10.93 -2.21
N GLY A 44 -11.93 -12.06 -2.56
CA GLY A 44 -13.31 -12.15 -3.00
C GLY A 44 -13.86 -13.56 -2.78
N ILE A 45 -15.15 -13.66 -2.56
CA ILE A 45 -15.90 -14.92 -2.57
C ILE A 45 -17.28 -14.70 -3.19
N ILE A 46 -17.61 -15.48 -4.22
CA ILE A 46 -18.95 -15.51 -4.81
C ILE A 46 -19.72 -16.67 -4.20
N MET A 47 -20.93 -16.41 -3.74
CA MET A 47 -21.81 -17.38 -3.13
C MET A 47 -23.21 -17.30 -3.75
N ASN A 48 -23.83 -18.45 -4.02
CA ASN A 48 -25.24 -18.52 -4.37
C ASN A 48 -26.04 -18.80 -3.08
N ILE A 49 -26.93 -17.89 -2.71
CA ILE A 49 -27.66 -17.93 -1.44
C ILE A 49 -29.14 -17.63 -1.65
N SER A 50 -30.03 -17.98 -0.68
CA SER A 50 -31.39 -17.44 -0.65
C SER A 50 -31.36 -15.95 -0.39
N TYR A 51 -32.08 -15.15 -1.17
CA TYR A 51 -32.13 -13.69 -1.05
C TYR A 51 -32.58 -13.25 0.35
N GLU A 52 -33.54 -13.96 0.94
CA GLU A 52 -34.03 -13.73 2.32
C GLU A 52 -32.94 -13.70 3.38
N LYS A 53 -31.75 -14.25 3.08
CA LYS A 53 -30.60 -14.23 4.00
C LYS A 53 -29.94 -12.86 4.16
N ILE A 54 -30.14 -11.99 3.18
CA ILE A 54 -29.57 -10.64 3.14
C ILE A 54 -30.63 -9.55 3.05
N ASP A 55 -31.83 -9.90 2.57
CA ASP A 55 -32.97 -9.00 2.42
C ASP A 55 -34.27 -9.81 2.58
N SER A 56 -34.95 -9.58 3.70
CA SER A 56 -36.19 -10.33 4.06
C SER A 56 -37.39 -10.00 3.17
N GLU A 57 -37.35 -8.92 2.41
CA GLU A 57 -38.40 -8.52 1.48
C GLU A 57 -38.30 -9.17 0.11
N LYS A 58 -37.15 -9.82 -0.18
CA LYS A 58 -36.83 -10.45 -1.45
C LYS A 58 -36.81 -11.97 -1.29
N SER A 59 -37.16 -12.70 -2.35
CA SER A 59 -37.19 -14.17 -2.37
C SER A 59 -36.43 -14.74 -3.57
N GLY A 60 -36.14 -16.05 -3.51
CA GLY A 60 -35.39 -16.73 -4.57
C GLY A 60 -33.91 -16.86 -4.27
N MET A 61 -33.19 -17.33 -5.27
CA MET A 61 -31.73 -17.50 -5.19
C MET A 61 -31.00 -16.32 -5.85
N ILE A 62 -29.92 -15.89 -5.25
CA ILE A 62 -29.07 -14.81 -5.77
C ILE A 62 -27.59 -15.16 -5.63
N ASP A 63 -26.80 -14.77 -6.62
CA ASP A 63 -25.35 -14.71 -6.49
C ASP A 63 -24.94 -13.40 -5.81
N ILE A 64 -24.12 -13.51 -4.79
CA ILE A 64 -23.50 -12.38 -4.11
C ILE A 64 -21.99 -12.47 -4.17
N LEU A 65 -21.32 -11.32 -4.22
CA LEU A 65 -19.87 -11.20 -4.09
C LEU A 65 -19.52 -10.55 -2.74
N ASN A 66 -18.76 -11.22 -1.91
CA ASN A 66 -18.16 -10.60 -0.72
C ASN A 66 -16.77 -10.07 -1.03
N VAL A 67 -16.54 -8.80 -0.68
CA VAL A 67 -15.23 -8.13 -0.75
C VAL A 67 -14.92 -7.39 0.54
N LYS A 68 -13.63 -7.18 0.82
CA LYS A 68 -13.18 -6.45 2.00
C LYS A 68 -12.85 -5.01 1.67
N LEU A 69 -13.36 -4.08 2.46
CA LEU A 69 -12.98 -2.67 2.41
C LEU A 69 -11.95 -2.35 3.50
N GLU A 70 -11.14 -1.30 3.31
CA GLU A 70 -10.26 -0.78 4.38
C GLU A 70 -10.98 0.31 5.19
N ASP A 71 -11.82 1.11 4.52
CA ASP A 71 -12.53 2.24 5.10
C ASP A 71 -13.92 1.82 5.60
N ILE A 72 -14.15 2.02 6.90
CA ILE A 72 -15.43 1.71 7.55
C ILE A 72 -16.51 2.71 7.12
N LEU A 73 -16.19 3.96 6.86
CA LEU A 73 -17.17 4.98 6.43
C LEU A 73 -17.65 4.65 5.01
N MET A 74 -16.77 4.22 4.12
CA MET A 74 -17.14 3.74 2.79
C MET A 74 -18.05 2.51 2.89
N ARG A 75 -17.74 1.55 3.78
CA ARG A 75 -18.58 0.39 4.03
C ARG A 75 -19.98 0.80 4.47
N ASP A 76 -20.08 1.67 5.47
CA ASP A 76 -21.37 2.08 6.04
C ASP A 76 -22.21 2.87 5.03
N TYR A 77 -21.56 3.70 4.20
CA TYR A 77 -22.23 4.37 3.08
C TYR A 77 -22.75 3.37 2.04
N LEU A 78 -21.93 2.42 1.58
CA LEU A 78 -22.36 1.47 0.56
C LEU A 78 -23.53 0.60 1.05
N VAL A 79 -23.49 0.12 2.29
CA VAL A 79 -24.57 -0.71 2.87
C VAL A 79 -25.90 0.07 3.00
N SER A 80 -25.89 1.39 2.91
CA SER A 80 -27.11 2.20 2.84
C SER A 80 -27.72 2.28 1.43
N LEU A 81 -27.03 1.77 0.41
CA LEU A 81 -27.48 1.75 -0.97
C LEU A 81 -28.07 0.38 -1.35
N ASP A 82 -28.99 0.37 -2.32
CA ASP A 82 -29.56 -0.87 -2.83
C ASP A 82 -28.50 -1.73 -3.52
N GLY A 83 -28.61 -3.06 -3.33
CA GLY A 83 -27.65 -4.04 -3.87
C GLY A 83 -26.40 -4.25 -3.01
N TYR A 84 -26.23 -3.52 -1.90
CA TYR A 84 -25.11 -3.67 -0.99
C TYR A 84 -25.60 -4.06 0.41
N TYR A 85 -24.97 -5.05 1.00
CA TYR A 85 -25.39 -5.64 2.28
C TYR A 85 -24.18 -5.81 3.21
N PRO A 86 -24.38 -5.91 4.53
CA PRO A 86 -23.34 -6.37 5.45
C PRO A 86 -22.77 -7.72 5.01
N GLY A 87 -21.47 -7.93 5.20
CA GLY A 87 -20.79 -9.15 4.73
C GLY A 87 -21.45 -10.43 5.24
N TYR A 88 -22.07 -11.19 4.35
CA TYR A 88 -22.75 -12.43 4.66
C TYR A 88 -21.75 -13.52 5.07
N HIS A 89 -21.96 -14.13 6.24
CA HIS A 89 -21.07 -15.11 6.88
C HIS A 89 -19.62 -14.64 7.13
N ILE A 90 -19.30 -13.38 6.86
CA ILE A 90 -17.99 -12.77 7.12
C ILE A 90 -18.22 -11.54 8.00
N SER A 91 -18.61 -11.74 9.26
CA SER A 91 -18.97 -10.67 10.20
C SER A 91 -17.78 -9.91 10.79
N ARG A 92 -16.55 -10.41 10.62
CA ARG A 92 -15.35 -9.76 11.17
C ARG A 92 -14.73 -8.80 10.16
N GLY A 93 -14.61 -7.52 10.56
CA GLY A 93 -14.00 -6.48 9.75
C GLY A 93 -14.94 -5.85 8.72
N ASN A 94 -14.37 -5.10 7.80
CA ASN A 94 -15.10 -4.28 6.85
C ASN A 94 -15.44 -5.05 5.56
N TRP A 95 -16.17 -6.15 5.67
CA TRP A 95 -16.66 -6.89 4.52
C TRP A 95 -18.05 -6.43 4.14
N ILE A 96 -18.34 -6.40 2.83
CA ILE A 96 -19.66 -6.19 2.26
C ILE A 96 -20.02 -7.33 1.32
N SER A 97 -21.31 -7.56 1.16
CA SER A 97 -21.90 -8.42 0.11
C SER A 97 -22.51 -7.53 -0.96
N ILE A 98 -22.26 -7.82 -2.20
CA ILE A 98 -22.74 -7.10 -3.37
C ILE A 98 -23.62 -8.05 -4.16
N SER A 99 -24.85 -7.66 -4.50
CA SER A 99 -25.75 -8.45 -5.36
C SER A 99 -25.19 -8.49 -6.79
N LEU A 100 -25.25 -9.68 -7.41
CA LEU A 100 -24.84 -9.90 -8.79
C LEU A 100 -26.04 -10.14 -9.71
N ASP A 101 -27.15 -9.46 -9.43
CA ASP A 101 -28.40 -9.53 -10.19
C ASP A 101 -28.61 -8.36 -11.16
N GLY A 102 -27.61 -7.46 -11.26
CA GLY A 102 -27.68 -6.26 -12.11
C GLY A 102 -28.12 -5.00 -11.38
N THR A 103 -28.52 -5.08 -10.08
CA THR A 103 -28.82 -3.91 -9.25
C THR A 103 -27.59 -3.00 -9.13
N VAL A 104 -26.41 -3.61 -8.96
CA VAL A 104 -25.14 -2.90 -8.94
C VAL A 104 -24.49 -2.99 -10.33
N PRO A 105 -24.11 -1.85 -10.95
CA PRO A 105 -23.42 -1.87 -12.27
C PRO A 105 -22.13 -2.67 -12.23
N PHE A 106 -21.82 -3.40 -13.30
CA PHE A 106 -20.61 -4.23 -13.42
C PHE A 106 -19.31 -3.47 -13.12
N GLU A 107 -19.22 -2.23 -13.60
CA GLU A 107 -18.05 -1.38 -13.37
C GLU A 107 -17.84 -1.09 -11.89
N ALA A 108 -18.89 -0.83 -11.14
CA ALA A 108 -18.85 -0.60 -9.69
C ALA A 108 -18.43 -1.88 -8.94
N VAL A 109 -18.92 -3.05 -9.39
CA VAL A 109 -18.48 -4.35 -8.84
C VAL A 109 -16.98 -4.54 -9.09
N CYS A 110 -16.47 -4.23 -10.28
CA CYS A 110 -15.06 -4.32 -10.62
C CYS A 110 -14.19 -3.40 -9.74
N GLU A 111 -14.60 -2.16 -9.51
CA GLU A 111 -13.91 -1.23 -8.62
C GLU A 111 -13.82 -1.77 -7.19
N LEU A 112 -14.89 -2.34 -6.67
CA LEU A 112 -14.91 -2.92 -5.33
C LEU A 112 -14.05 -4.19 -5.21
N ILE A 113 -13.94 -4.98 -6.28
CA ILE A 113 -12.97 -6.09 -6.36
C ILE A 113 -11.55 -5.55 -6.26
N ASP A 114 -11.23 -4.47 -6.96
CA ASP A 114 -9.91 -3.84 -6.95
C ASP A 114 -9.55 -3.31 -5.56
N ILE A 115 -10.50 -2.67 -4.89
CA ILE A 115 -10.36 -2.24 -3.50
C ILE A 115 -10.13 -3.45 -2.59
N GLY A 116 -10.94 -4.50 -2.71
CA GLY A 116 -10.83 -5.73 -1.92
C GLY A 116 -9.50 -6.44 -2.13
N PHE A 117 -9.03 -6.51 -3.38
CA PHE A 117 -7.72 -7.04 -3.71
C PHE A 117 -6.61 -6.23 -3.02
N SER A 118 -6.65 -4.92 -3.10
CA SER A 118 -5.68 -4.03 -2.45
C SER A 118 -5.74 -4.13 -0.92
N ALA A 119 -6.94 -4.18 -0.34
CA ALA A 119 -7.17 -4.28 1.10
C ALA A 119 -6.57 -5.55 1.72
N THR A 120 -6.58 -6.66 0.98
CA THR A 120 -6.11 -7.97 1.45
C THR A 120 -4.70 -8.32 0.97
N ALA A 121 -4.08 -7.48 0.12
CA ALA A 121 -2.75 -7.68 -0.41
C ALA A 121 -1.68 -7.86 0.69
N SER A 122 -0.62 -8.58 0.39
CA SER A 122 0.52 -8.70 1.29
C SER A 122 1.18 -7.35 1.56
N LYS A 123 1.88 -7.23 2.68
CA LYS A 123 2.65 -6.01 3.00
C LYS A 123 3.61 -5.64 1.87
N LYS A 124 4.22 -6.64 1.22
CA LYS A 124 5.13 -6.45 0.09
C LYS A 124 4.38 -5.85 -1.12
N LYS A 125 3.22 -6.39 -1.49
CA LYS A 125 2.39 -5.86 -2.58
C LYS A 125 1.84 -4.47 -2.26
N LYS A 126 1.32 -4.24 -1.05
CA LYS A 126 0.86 -2.91 -0.60
C LYS A 126 1.98 -1.89 -0.67
N LYS A 127 3.19 -2.26 -0.26
CA LYS A 127 4.38 -1.42 -0.37
C LYS A 127 4.68 -1.08 -1.84
N ALA A 128 4.61 -2.05 -2.75
CA ALA A 128 4.90 -1.85 -4.17
C ALA A 128 3.84 -1.02 -4.92
N LEU A 129 2.57 -1.08 -4.49
CA LEU A 129 1.44 -0.39 -5.12
C LEU A 129 1.21 1.03 -4.59
N ARG A 130 1.80 1.40 -3.45
CA ARG A 130 1.62 2.73 -2.90
C ARG A 130 2.27 3.81 -3.77
N GLN A 131 1.70 4.99 -3.76
CA GLN A 131 2.32 6.16 -4.37
C GLN A 131 3.68 6.49 -3.73
N PRO A 132 4.64 7.01 -4.50
CA PRO A 132 5.90 7.50 -3.96
C PRO A 132 5.68 8.51 -2.83
N LYS A 133 6.52 8.41 -1.81
CA LYS A 133 6.50 9.30 -0.63
C LYS A 133 7.82 10.02 -0.48
N GLU A 134 7.79 11.07 0.34
CA GLU A 134 8.96 11.83 0.74
C GLU A 134 9.39 11.46 2.15
N TRP A 135 10.66 11.18 2.33
CA TRP A 135 11.24 10.72 3.58
C TRP A 135 12.41 11.61 4.00
N LEU A 136 12.46 11.90 5.28
CA LEU A 136 13.66 12.45 5.92
C LEU A 136 14.43 11.28 6.55
N ILE A 137 15.71 11.12 6.19
CA ILE A 137 16.56 10.03 6.66
C ILE A 137 17.86 10.59 7.27
N PRO A 138 18.34 10.02 8.40
CA PRO A 138 19.58 10.50 9.01
C PRO A 138 20.80 9.92 8.32
N SER A 139 21.86 10.74 8.26
CA SER A 139 23.24 10.34 8.04
C SER A 139 24.08 10.75 9.22
N ASN A 140 24.91 9.85 9.72
CA ASN A 140 25.89 10.16 10.74
C ASN A 140 27.27 10.17 10.10
N PRO A 141 27.94 11.35 10.02
CA PRO A 141 29.26 11.48 9.40
C PRO A 141 30.35 10.59 10.03
N LYS A 142 30.13 10.14 11.28
CA LYS A 142 31.04 9.21 11.94
C LYS A 142 31.15 7.84 11.23
N TYR A 143 30.06 7.40 10.58
CA TYR A 143 30.01 6.07 9.95
C TYR A 143 30.14 6.12 8.43
N TYR A 144 29.87 7.26 7.81
CA TYR A 144 29.89 7.40 6.36
C TYR A 144 30.14 8.86 5.96
N ASP A 145 31.14 9.08 5.10
CA ASP A 145 31.45 10.41 4.55
C ASP A 145 30.44 10.79 3.46
N ILE A 146 29.27 11.25 3.90
CA ILE A 146 28.22 11.69 2.99
C ILE A 146 28.53 13.02 2.31
N ILE A 147 29.41 13.82 2.89
CA ILE A 147 29.76 15.17 2.36
C ILE A 147 30.43 15.03 0.98
N HIS A 148 31.34 14.08 0.84
CA HIS A 148 32.07 13.84 -0.39
C HIS A 148 31.49 12.72 -1.25
N ALA A 149 30.43 12.01 -0.77
CA ALA A 149 29.88 10.84 -1.43
C ALA A 149 29.33 11.09 -2.84
N PHE A 150 29.00 12.33 -3.16
CA PHE A 150 28.46 12.74 -4.46
C PHE A 150 29.44 13.62 -5.28
N ASP A 151 30.72 13.68 -4.96
CA ASP A 151 31.64 14.55 -5.67
C ASP A 151 31.98 13.98 -7.07
N ASP A 152 32.18 12.67 -7.18
CA ASP A 152 32.53 12.00 -8.42
C ASP A 152 31.37 11.22 -9.05
N THR A 153 30.20 11.16 -8.40
CA THR A 153 29.04 10.40 -8.86
C THR A 153 27.72 11.05 -8.42
N ASP A 154 26.69 10.89 -9.21
CA ASP A 154 25.32 11.29 -8.82
C ASP A 154 24.54 10.16 -8.14
N THR A 155 25.10 8.97 -8.01
CA THR A 155 24.41 7.77 -7.55
C THR A 155 25.27 7.00 -6.55
N ILE A 156 24.69 6.70 -5.38
CA ILE A 156 25.35 5.92 -4.32
C ILE A 156 24.44 4.83 -3.78
N ASP A 157 25.05 3.81 -3.17
CA ASP A 157 24.34 2.84 -2.37
C ASP A 157 24.20 3.33 -0.93
N TRP A 158 22.99 3.22 -0.38
CA TRP A 158 22.66 3.72 0.94
C TRP A 158 21.94 2.67 1.77
N LYS A 159 22.14 2.68 3.09
CA LYS A 159 21.37 1.82 4.00
C LYS A 159 19.88 2.00 3.77
N GLN A 160 19.17 0.91 3.45
CA GLN A 160 17.74 0.97 3.21
C GLN A 160 16.96 1.27 4.48
N GLY A 161 16.14 2.31 4.41
CA GLY A 161 15.17 2.65 5.46
C GLY A 161 13.91 1.80 5.38
N ALA A 162 13.34 1.47 6.55
CA ALA A 162 12.07 0.73 6.60
C ALA A 162 10.94 1.50 5.89
N GLY A 163 10.21 0.82 5.03
CA GLY A 163 9.08 1.41 4.29
C GLY A 163 9.45 2.16 3.01
N ILE A 164 10.72 2.47 2.76
CA ILE A 164 11.17 3.13 1.53
C ILE A 164 11.07 2.16 0.35
N ILE A 165 10.60 2.68 -0.81
CA ILE A 165 10.49 1.92 -2.07
C ILE A 165 11.09 2.71 -3.24
N LYS A 166 11.26 2.03 -4.36
CA LYS A 166 11.65 2.66 -5.63
C LYS A 166 10.73 3.83 -5.97
N ASN A 167 11.30 4.90 -6.50
CA ASN A 167 10.70 6.19 -6.84
C ASN A 167 10.35 7.09 -5.64
N ASP A 168 10.54 6.66 -4.38
CA ASP A 168 10.47 7.57 -3.25
C ASP A 168 11.55 8.67 -3.36
N ILE A 169 11.26 9.80 -2.74
CA ILE A 169 12.23 10.86 -2.53
C ILE A 169 12.77 10.74 -1.11
N VAL A 170 14.08 10.83 -0.95
CA VAL A 170 14.73 10.85 0.35
C VAL A 170 15.52 12.14 0.51
N TYR A 171 15.33 12.81 1.63
CA TYR A 171 16.11 13.97 2.05
C TYR A 171 17.09 13.52 3.12
N ILE A 172 18.38 13.70 2.87
CA ILE A 172 19.42 13.26 3.79
C ILE A 172 19.71 14.39 4.76
N TYR A 173 19.36 14.17 6.01
CA TYR A 173 19.76 14.98 7.14
C TYR A 173 21.13 14.53 7.62
N VAL A 174 22.12 15.38 7.54
CA VAL A 174 23.48 15.13 8.03
C VAL A 174 23.53 15.55 9.49
N GLY A 175 23.94 14.62 10.37
CA GLY A 175 24.09 14.89 11.80
C GLY A 175 25.24 15.86 12.12
N ALA A 176 25.48 16.09 13.41
CA ALA A 176 26.54 16.97 13.86
C ALA A 176 27.91 16.61 13.23
N PRO A 177 28.72 17.60 12.88
CA PRO A 177 28.59 19.04 13.18
C PRO A 177 27.69 19.84 12.23
N VAL A 178 27.30 19.29 11.07
CA VAL A 178 26.50 19.97 10.04
C VAL A 178 25.08 20.29 10.53
N SER A 179 24.41 19.29 11.06
CA SER A 179 23.05 19.37 11.63
C SER A 179 22.00 20.01 10.70
N ALA A 180 21.97 19.60 9.42
CA ALA A 180 21.07 20.15 8.40
C ALA A 180 20.67 19.11 7.34
N ILE A 181 19.59 19.38 6.59
CA ILE A 181 19.29 18.65 5.36
C ILE A 181 20.23 19.15 4.26
N MET A 182 21.02 18.23 3.69
CA MET A 182 22.02 18.56 2.67
C MET A 182 21.64 18.07 1.28
N TYR A 183 20.89 16.97 1.15
CA TYR A 183 20.69 16.34 -0.15
C TYR A 183 19.23 15.90 -0.33
N ARG A 184 18.73 16.12 -1.56
CA ARG A 184 17.49 15.51 -2.08
C ARG A 184 17.87 14.44 -3.07
N CYS A 185 17.42 13.21 -2.86
CA CYS A 185 17.72 12.09 -3.72
C CYS A 185 16.46 11.34 -4.13
N LYS A 186 16.51 10.69 -5.29
CA LYS A 186 15.48 9.75 -5.76
C LYS A 186 15.96 8.32 -5.53
N VAL A 187 15.09 7.47 -5.00
CA VAL A 187 15.36 6.04 -4.84
C VAL A 187 15.18 5.34 -6.19
N LEU A 188 16.26 4.77 -6.71
CA LEU A 188 16.27 4.04 -7.99
C LEU A 188 15.98 2.56 -7.82
N GLU A 189 16.49 1.96 -6.73
CA GLU A 189 16.40 0.54 -6.44
C GLU A 189 16.34 0.30 -4.94
N THR A 190 15.68 -0.78 -4.52
CA THR A 190 15.57 -1.18 -3.12
C THR A 190 15.76 -2.69 -2.98
N ASP A 191 15.91 -3.12 -1.73
CA ASP A 191 16.03 -4.51 -1.35
C ASP A 191 17.29 -5.18 -1.97
N ILE A 192 18.37 -4.37 -2.22
CA ILE A 192 19.67 -4.86 -2.65
C ILE A 192 20.28 -5.67 -1.50
N PRO A 193 20.57 -6.98 -1.70
CA PRO A 193 21.08 -7.83 -0.64
C PRO A 193 22.40 -7.29 -0.08
N TYR A 194 22.46 -7.10 1.23
CA TYR A 194 23.67 -6.67 1.92
C TYR A 194 23.60 -7.13 3.37
N ASN A 195 24.72 -7.59 3.92
CA ASN A 195 24.80 -8.00 5.30
C ASN A 195 26.05 -7.40 5.93
N TYR A 196 25.83 -6.41 6.79
CA TYR A 196 26.90 -5.77 7.55
C TYR A 196 26.47 -5.66 9.00
N HIS A 197 27.36 -6.07 9.89
CA HIS A 197 27.20 -5.95 11.32
C HIS A 197 28.51 -5.45 11.96
N SER A 198 28.41 -4.33 12.65
CA SER A 198 29.48 -3.75 13.46
C SER A 198 28.86 -3.08 14.67
N ASP A 199 29.69 -2.65 15.63
CA ASP A 199 29.24 -2.06 16.90
C ASP A 199 28.15 -1.00 16.72
N GLY A 200 26.92 -1.36 17.07
CA GLY A 200 25.76 -0.48 17.02
C GLY A 200 25.15 -0.25 15.64
N LEU A 201 25.69 -0.83 14.54
CA LEU A 201 25.15 -0.68 13.19
C LEU A 201 24.89 -2.03 12.53
N THR A 202 23.63 -2.30 12.18
CA THR A 202 23.24 -3.44 11.37
C THR A 202 22.59 -2.96 10.07
N ILE A 203 23.10 -3.46 8.93
CA ILE A 203 22.56 -3.17 7.60
C ILE A 203 22.17 -4.50 6.96
N LYS A 204 20.89 -4.69 6.67
CA LYS A 204 20.33 -5.92 6.06
C LYS A 204 20.07 -5.79 4.57
N ALA A 205 19.96 -4.57 4.08
CA ALA A 205 19.74 -4.27 2.66
C ALA A 205 20.20 -2.86 2.36
N LEU A 206 20.60 -2.64 1.12
CA LEU A 206 20.91 -1.32 0.56
C LEU A 206 19.79 -0.87 -0.37
N MET A 207 19.72 0.42 -0.59
CA MET A 207 18.97 1.07 -1.65
C MET A 207 19.92 1.95 -2.48
N LYS A 208 19.70 2.00 -3.78
CA LYS A 208 20.44 2.90 -4.69
C LYS A 208 19.69 4.21 -4.77
N ILE A 209 20.39 5.31 -4.49
CA ILE A 209 19.82 6.66 -4.52
C ILE A 209 20.58 7.53 -5.50
N LYS A 210 19.84 8.38 -6.24
CA LYS A 210 20.39 9.36 -7.18
C LYS A 210 20.18 10.77 -6.64
N LEU A 211 21.25 11.54 -6.61
CA LEU A 211 21.22 12.94 -6.24
C LEU A 211 20.36 13.74 -7.22
N LEU A 212 19.47 14.57 -6.70
CA LEU A 212 18.63 15.50 -7.46
C LEU A 212 18.97 16.95 -7.17
N LYS A 213 19.30 17.26 -5.89
CA LYS A 213 19.58 18.63 -5.44
C LYS A 213 20.46 18.59 -4.21
N ARG A 214 21.39 19.56 -4.12
CA ARG A 214 22.16 19.88 -2.91
C ARG A 214 21.54 21.11 -2.25
N TYR A 215 21.63 21.21 -0.94
CA TYR A 215 21.23 22.37 -0.15
C TYR A 215 22.44 22.91 0.60
N GLU A 216 22.46 24.21 0.86
CA GLU A 216 23.46 24.82 1.74
C GLU A 216 23.15 24.46 3.21
N ALA A 217 24.20 24.34 4.01
CA ALA A 217 24.09 23.87 5.40
C ALA A 217 23.25 24.78 6.31
N ASP A 218 23.09 26.06 5.94
CA ASP A 218 22.30 27.05 6.66
C ASP A 218 20.83 27.11 6.24
N GLN A 219 20.43 26.44 5.13
CA GLN A 219 19.08 26.51 4.59
C GLN A 219 18.05 25.74 5.43
N PHE A 220 18.37 24.50 5.80
CA PHE A 220 17.46 23.60 6.51
C PHE A 220 18.15 23.01 7.74
N THR A 221 18.57 23.90 8.63
CA THR A 221 19.23 23.54 9.89
C THR A 221 18.30 22.81 10.83
N PHE A 222 18.84 22.04 11.78
CA PHE A 222 18.02 21.33 12.78
C PHE A 222 17.14 22.29 13.59
N GLU A 223 17.66 23.48 13.94
CA GLU A 223 16.86 24.48 14.66
C GLU A 223 15.64 24.91 13.83
N ARG A 224 15.85 25.24 12.56
CA ARG A 224 14.75 25.57 11.63
C ARG A 224 13.78 24.42 11.45
N LEU A 225 14.26 23.18 11.34
CA LEU A 225 13.42 21.98 11.24
C LEU A 225 12.52 21.83 12.47
N LYS A 226 13.05 22.16 13.65
CA LYS A 226 12.32 22.09 14.92
C LYS A 226 11.30 23.22 15.06
N THR A 227 11.70 24.47 14.83
CA THR A 227 10.87 25.66 15.06
C THR A 227 9.75 25.79 14.03
N ASP A 228 10.07 25.63 12.75
CA ASP A 228 9.17 25.96 11.66
C ASP A 228 8.33 24.75 11.22
N PHE A 229 8.83 23.52 11.41
CA PHE A 229 8.21 22.31 10.86
C PHE A 229 7.91 21.21 11.88
N GLY A 230 8.18 21.43 13.17
CA GLY A 230 7.89 20.46 14.22
C GLY A 230 8.71 19.16 14.12
N VAL A 231 9.92 19.22 13.56
CA VAL A 231 10.81 18.07 13.43
C VAL A 231 11.80 18.04 14.58
N PHE A 232 11.41 17.45 15.70
CA PHE A 232 12.22 17.44 16.94
C PHE A 232 13.33 16.38 16.96
N ALA A 233 13.35 15.43 16.03
CA ALA A 233 14.42 14.43 15.91
C ALA A 233 14.43 13.79 14.53
N VAL A 234 15.61 13.42 14.04
CA VAL A 234 15.82 12.59 12.84
C VAL A 234 16.70 11.41 13.24
N ARG A 235 16.07 10.38 13.83
CA ARG A 235 16.76 9.16 14.33
C ARG A 235 16.63 7.97 13.39
N GLY A 236 15.72 8.05 12.41
CA GLY A 236 15.41 7.02 11.42
C GLY A 236 14.52 7.59 10.32
N PRO A 237 14.13 6.78 9.33
CA PRO A 237 13.24 7.23 8.27
C PRO A 237 11.92 7.73 8.84
N ARG A 238 11.54 8.95 8.46
CA ARG A 238 10.27 9.57 8.82
C ARG A 238 9.69 10.31 7.63
N GLY A 239 8.36 10.47 7.59
CA GLY A 239 7.70 11.30 6.58
C GLY A 239 8.10 12.77 6.71
N VAL A 240 8.19 13.46 5.60
CA VAL A 240 8.42 14.90 5.54
C VAL A 240 7.09 15.62 5.79
N PRO A 241 7.03 16.60 6.72
CA PRO A 241 5.85 17.46 6.87
C PRO A 241 5.49 18.18 5.56
N ASN A 242 4.19 18.33 5.26
CA ASN A 242 3.75 18.97 4.01
C ASN A 242 4.30 20.40 3.82
N SER A 243 4.35 21.18 4.91
CA SER A 243 4.93 22.53 4.93
C SER A 243 6.41 22.54 4.56
N LEU A 244 7.18 21.55 5.04
CA LEU A 244 8.60 21.41 4.69
C LEU A 244 8.77 20.90 3.26
N SER A 245 7.96 19.92 2.84
CA SER A 245 8.01 19.36 1.48
C SER A 245 7.83 20.44 0.40
N ALA A 246 6.96 21.43 0.63
CA ALA A 246 6.73 22.53 -0.29
C ALA A 246 7.99 23.40 -0.54
N LEU A 247 8.88 23.52 0.45
CA LEU A 247 10.12 24.31 0.37
C LEU A 247 11.32 23.51 -0.15
N LEU A 248 11.28 22.18 -0.03
CA LEU A 248 12.38 21.29 -0.42
C LEU A 248 12.38 20.93 -1.93
N LYS A 249 11.40 21.34 -2.69
CA LYS A 249 11.26 21.07 -4.15
C LYS A 249 12.14 21.92 -5.08
#